data_b6f65c5cbcb8a09b5f365cc60ac275c0
#
_entry.id   b6f65c5cbcb8a09b5f365cc60ac275c0
#
_cell.length_a   1.000
_cell.length_b   1.000
_cell.length_c   1.000
_cell.angle_alpha   90.00
_cell.angle_beta   90.00
_cell.angle_gamma   90.00
#
_symmetry.space_group_name_H-M   'P 1'
#
loop_
_entity.id
_entity.type
_entity.pdbx_description
1 polymer ?
#
loop_
_entity_poly.entity_id
_entity_poly.type
_entity_poly.pdbx_seq_one_letter_code
_entity_poly.pdbx_strand_id
1 'polypeptide(L)'
;MKGEDIYDAVTNLSDGVVEEAKQQPLRRRRRRAWFGAIAAVLAVAMAAGYFLMPGSSPLSTNAYAISEAEYPEMAQYPDENDYFGANGEFDSDAYSAAYDAWWEDMRAKPDASGYANGLEGYFTSSTAQFLSGAGSENVAFSPLNVYMALAMLAELTDGESRAQILSLLGSDSIEALRQQANDLWNASYVDDGATASILASSVWLNENVSFNQDTMDTLAQNYYASSYQGAMG
;
A
#
# COMPACT_ATOMS: atom_id res chain seq x y z
N MET A 1 -16.34 4.99 22.54
CA MET A 1 -17.61 5.53 22.04
C MET A 1 -18.41 4.33 21.56
N LYS A 2 -19.57 4.08 22.14
CA LYS A 2 -20.43 2.95 21.71
C LYS A 2 -21.24 3.40 20.50
N GLY A 3 -21.63 2.45 19.63
CA GLY A 3 -22.38 2.75 18.38
C GLY A 3 -23.70 3.52 18.62
N GLU A 4 -24.28 3.40 19.79
CA GLU A 4 -25.46 4.16 20.23
C GLU A 4 -25.21 5.67 20.35
N ASP A 5 -24.00 6.09 20.77
CA ASP A 5 -23.63 7.50 20.89
C ASP A 5 -23.56 8.21 19.52
N ILE A 6 -23.22 7.47 18.46
CA ILE A 6 -23.15 7.99 17.08
C ILE A 6 -24.58 8.09 16.49
N TYR A 7 -25.43 7.13 16.78
CA TYR A 7 -26.81 7.13 16.32
C TYR A 7 -27.61 8.29 16.93
N ASP A 8 -27.44 8.54 18.23
CA ASP A 8 -28.08 9.66 18.93
C ASP A 8 -27.55 11.03 18.46
N ALA A 9 -26.27 11.12 18.08
CA ALA A 9 -25.67 12.35 17.55
C ALA A 9 -26.22 12.69 16.14
N VAL A 10 -26.53 11.67 15.33
CA VAL A 10 -27.07 11.86 13.96
C VAL A 10 -28.58 12.13 13.99
N THR A 11 -29.32 11.52 14.91
CA THR A 11 -30.79 11.69 15.03
C THR A 11 -31.17 12.99 15.72
N ASN A 12 -30.27 13.61 16.49
CA ASN A 12 -30.49 14.91 17.16
C ASN A 12 -30.02 16.15 16.38
N LEU A 13 -29.73 16.00 15.07
CA LEU A 13 -29.52 17.17 14.20
C LEU A 13 -30.84 17.96 14.15
N SER A 14 -30.80 19.18 14.68
CA SER A 14 -32.01 20.03 14.73
C SER A 14 -32.52 20.28 13.30
N ASP A 15 -33.84 20.23 13.14
CA ASP A 15 -34.50 20.50 11.85
C ASP A 15 -34.02 21.81 11.18
N GLY A 16 -33.53 22.77 11.97
CA GLY A 16 -32.94 24.01 11.49
C GLY A 16 -31.67 23.83 10.63
N VAL A 17 -30.80 22.88 10.98
CA VAL A 17 -29.57 22.61 10.20
C VAL A 17 -29.91 21.90 8.88
N VAL A 18 -30.93 21.05 8.89
CA VAL A 18 -31.41 20.35 7.68
C VAL A 18 -32.11 21.33 6.74
N GLU A 19 -32.88 22.28 7.28
CA GLU A 19 -33.60 23.30 6.52
C GLU A 19 -32.63 24.33 5.89
N GLU A 20 -31.56 24.72 6.63
CA GLU A 20 -30.52 25.63 6.14
C GLU A 20 -29.70 24.99 5.00
N ALA A 21 -29.44 23.68 5.05
CA ALA A 21 -28.79 22.93 3.97
C ALA A 21 -29.65 22.85 2.70
N LYS A 22 -30.98 22.82 2.83
CA LYS A 22 -31.92 22.82 1.68
C LYS A 22 -32.04 24.19 0.99
N GLN A 23 -31.79 25.27 1.72
CA GLN A 23 -31.97 26.64 1.21
C GLN A 23 -30.74 27.24 0.50
N GLN A 24 -29.60 26.56 0.49
CA GLN A 24 -28.45 27.00 -0.28
C GLN A 24 -28.69 26.76 -1.79
N PRO A 25 -28.89 27.84 -2.61
CA PRO A 25 -29.06 27.67 -4.03
C PRO A 25 -27.75 27.13 -4.62
N LEU A 26 -27.81 25.96 -5.24
CA LEU A 26 -26.73 25.40 -6.04
C LEU A 26 -26.37 26.38 -7.15
N ARG A 27 -25.41 27.27 -6.90
CA ARG A 27 -24.82 28.12 -7.93
C ARG A 27 -24.16 27.22 -8.97
N ARG A 28 -24.92 26.89 -10.01
CA ARG A 28 -24.43 26.23 -11.22
C ARG A 28 -23.32 27.04 -11.86
N ARG A 29 -22.08 26.76 -11.49
CA ARG A 29 -20.92 27.23 -12.26
C ARG A 29 -20.80 26.34 -13.51
N ARG A 30 -21.44 26.80 -14.59
CA ARG A 30 -21.39 26.16 -15.93
C ARG A 30 -19.98 25.97 -16.51
N ARG A 31 -18.93 26.50 -15.87
CA ARG A 31 -17.53 26.36 -16.32
C ARG A 31 -16.86 25.07 -15.78
N ARG A 32 -17.35 24.44 -14.71
CA ARG A 32 -16.73 23.19 -14.18
C ARG A 32 -17.12 21.94 -14.94
N ALA A 33 -18.24 21.92 -15.65
CA ALA A 33 -18.65 20.78 -16.45
C ALA A 33 -17.74 20.54 -17.67
N TRP A 34 -17.10 21.58 -18.20
CA TRP A 34 -16.18 21.46 -19.33
C TRP A 34 -14.84 20.82 -18.94
N PHE A 35 -14.32 21.15 -17.75
CA PHE A 35 -13.09 20.56 -17.23
C PHE A 35 -13.29 19.08 -16.83
N GLY A 36 -14.49 18.72 -16.34
CA GLY A 36 -14.85 17.32 -16.06
C GLY A 36 -14.95 16.47 -17.32
N ALA A 37 -15.48 17.03 -18.41
CA ALA A 37 -15.58 16.34 -19.70
C ALA A 37 -14.18 16.12 -20.33
N ILE A 38 -13.28 17.11 -20.22
CA ILE A 38 -11.91 16.98 -20.73
C ILE A 38 -11.13 15.95 -19.90
N ALA A 39 -11.28 15.96 -18.57
CA ALA A 39 -10.64 14.97 -17.72
C ALA A 39 -11.15 13.55 -17.97
N ALA A 40 -12.46 13.39 -18.21
CA ALA A 40 -13.04 12.08 -18.57
C ALA A 40 -12.56 11.58 -19.94
N VAL A 41 -12.46 12.47 -20.93
CA VAL A 41 -11.94 12.13 -22.28
C VAL A 41 -10.47 11.76 -22.21
N LEU A 42 -9.65 12.47 -21.40
CA LEU A 42 -8.25 12.12 -21.18
C LEU A 42 -8.09 10.80 -20.43
N ALA A 43 -8.93 10.52 -19.43
CA ALA A 43 -8.92 9.25 -18.72
C ALA A 43 -9.32 8.08 -19.64
N VAL A 44 -10.35 8.27 -20.47
CA VAL A 44 -10.76 7.27 -21.47
C VAL A 44 -9.71 7.10 -22.58
N ALA A 45 -9.06 8.18 -23.01
CA ALA A 45 -7.99 8.10 -24.01
C ALA A 45 -6.74 7.41 -23.44
N MET A 46 -6.40 7.62 -22.17
CA MET A 46 -5.32 6.91 -21.49
C MET A 46 -5.67 5.43 -21.28
N ALA A 47 -6.90 5.12 -20.85
CA ALA A 47 -7.36 3.74 -20.71
C ALA A 47 -7.43 3.02 -22.08
N ALA A 48 -7.95 3.68 -23.11
CA ALA A 48 -7.99 3.11 -24.47
C ALA A 48 -6.58 2.92 -25.06
N GLY A 49 -5.65 3.85 -24.77
CA GLY A 49 -4.24 3.71 -25.13
C GLY A 49 -3.58 2.51 -24.43
N TYR A 50 -3.95 2.27 -23.20
CA TYR A 50 -3.48 1.13 -22.41
C TYR A 50 -3.98 -0.22 -22.96
N PHE A 51 -5.25 -0.29 -23.40
CA PHE A 51 -5.85 -1.51 -23.96
C PHE A 51 -5.52 -1.75 -25.44
N LEU A 52 -5.10 -0.74 -26.18
CA LEU A 52 -4.86 -0.86 -27.63
C LEU A 52 -3.38 -1.04 -28.00
N MET A 53 -2.45 -0.99 -27.04
CA MET A 53 -1.04 -1.34 -27.26
C MET A 53 -0.79 -2.79 -26.85
N PRO A 54 -0.71 -3.73 -27.78
CA PRO A 54 -0.29 -5.10 -27.45
C PRO A 54 1.17 -5.06 -26.99
N GLY A 55 1.40 -5.33 -25.70
CA GLY A 55 2.75 -5.48 -25.13
C GLY A 55 3.36 -4.23 -24.50
N SER A 56 2.59 -3.16 -24.22
CA SER A 56 3.06 -2.11 -23.34
C SER A 56 2.84 -2.55 -21.89
N SER A 57 3.85 -3.19 -21.34
CA SER A 57 4.05 -3.17 -19.89
C SER A 57 3.92 -1.71 -19.38
N PRO A 58 3.32 -1.48 -18.18
CA PRO A 58 3.27 -0.13 -17.61
C PRO A 58 4.67 0.44 -17.67
N LEU A 59 4.80 1.71 -18.12
CA LEU A 59 6.03 2.48 -18.33
C LEU A 59 7.24 1.77 -17.73
N SER A 60 8.01 1.06 -18.58
CA SER A 60 9.14 0.30 -18.07
C SER A 60 10.11 1.29 -17.43
N THR A 61 10.13 1.34 -16.11
CA THR A 61 11.17 1.99 -15.32
C THR A 61 12.52 1.28 -15.53
N ASN A 62 12.54 0.20 -16.30
CA ASN A 62 13.68 -0.66 -16.57
C ASN A 62 14.93 0.08 -17.06
N ALA A 63 14.78 1.25 -17.70
CA ALA A 63 15.94 2.04 -18.11
C ALA A 63 16.75 2.63 -16.92
N TYR A 64 16.15 2.72 -15.76
CA TYR A 64 16.75 3.26 -14.53
C TYR A 64 16.86 2.22 -13.41
N ALA A 65 16.28 1.02 -13.63
CA ALA A 65 16.27 -0.03 -12.62
C ALA A 65 17.65 -0.60 -12.39
N ILE A 66 18.05 -0.69 -11.10
CA ILE A 66 19.23 -1.38 -10.63
C ILE A 66 18.85 -2.79 -10.20
N SER A 67 17.77 -2.90 -9.42
CA SER A 67 17.18 -4.15 -8.96
C SER A 67 15.67 -3.94 -8.81
N GLU A 68 14.86 -4.88 -9.30
CA GLU A 68 13.40 -4.81 -9.24
C GLU A 68 12.87 -5.87 -8.27
N ALA A 69 11.90 -5.46 -7.44
CA ALA A 69 11.20 -6.37 -6.55
C ALA A 69 10.21 -7.23 -7.33
N GLU A 70 10.21 -8.51 -7.06
CA GLU A 70 9.19 -9.45 -7.57
C GLU A 70 8.25 -9.80 -6.43
N TYR A 71 6.96 -9.50 -6.59
CA TYR A 71 5.95 -9.80 -5.58
C TYR A 71 5.47 -11.24 -5.72
N PRO A 72 5.17 -11.92 -4.59
CA PRO A 72 4.63 -13.26 -4.63
C PRO A 72 3.30 -13.33 -5.37
N GLU A 73 3.13 -14.35 -6.21
CA GLU A 73 1.82 -14.66 -6.78
C GLU A 73 0.89 -15.19 -5.70
N MET A 74 -0.39 -14.79 -5.75
CA MET A 74 -1.42 -15.25 -4.84
C MET A 74 -2.57 -15.89 -5.60
N ALA A 75 -3.23 -16.87 -4.95
CA ALA A 75 -4.49 -17.38 -5.44
C ALA A 75 -5.51 -16.25 -5.58
N GLN A 76 -6.17 -16.19 -6.74
CA GLN A 76 -7.13 -15.13 -7.02
C GLN A 76 -8.49 -15.46 -6.38
N TYR A 77 -9.14 -14.44 -5.83
CA TYR A 77 -10.52 -14.56 -5.38
C TYR A 77 -11.41 -14.88 -6.57
N PRO A 78 -12.22 -15.95 -6.50
CA PRO A 78 -13.02 -16.39 -7.66
C PRO A 78 -14.11 -15.35 -8.00
N ASP A 79 -14.15 -14.89 -9.25
CA ASP A 79 -15.26 -14.08 -9.76
C ASP A 79 -16.45 -15.01 -10.11
N GLU A 80 -17.59 -14.80 -9.48
CA GLU A 80 -18.80 -15.60 -9.72
C GLU A 80 -19.17 -15.69 -11.21
N ASN A 81 -18.87 -14.64 -11.98
CA ASN A 81 -19.20 -14.59 -13.39
C ASN A 81 -18.46 -15.63 -14.23
N ASP A 82 -17.28 -16.09 -13.79
CA ASP A 82 -16.47 -17.09 -14.49
C ASP A 82 -17.03 -18.51 -14.33
N TYR A 83 -18.01 -18.69 -13.43
CA TYR A 83 -18.61 -20.00 -13.10
C TYR A 83 -20.02 -20.18 -13.65
N PHE A 84 -20.47 -19.31 -14.58
CA PHE A 84 -21.70 -19.52 -15.32
C PHE A 84 -21.41 -20.25 -16.64
N GLY A 85 -22.03 -21.41 -16.82
CA GLY A 85 -21.95 -22.14 -18.08
C GLY A 85 -22.67 -21.42 -19.24
N ALA A 86 -22.44 -21.86 -20.46
CA ALA A 86 -23.09 -21.30 -21.67
C ALA A 86 -24.61 -21.38 -21.66
N ASN A 87 -25.21 -22.26 -20.84
CA ASN A 87 -26.63 -22.41 -20.57
C ASN A 87 -27.17 -21.47 -19.49
N GLY A 88 -26.30 -20.65 -18.87
CA GLY A 88 -26.64 -19.75 -17.77
C GLY A 88 -26.75 -20.43 -16.40
N GLU A 89 -26.41 -21.72 -16.28
CA GLU A 89 -26.33 -22.40 -14.98
C GLU A 89 -25.03 -22.06 -14.27
N PHE A 90 -25.14 -21.81 -12.98
CA PHE A 90 -23.99 -21.57 -12.10
C PHE A 90 -23.38 -22.89 -11.63
N ASP A 91 -22.09 -23.08 -11.87
CA ASP A 91 -21.33 -24.24 -11.39
C ASP A 91 -20.86 -23.99 -9.95
N SER A 92 -21.71 -24.35 -9.00
CA SER A 92 -21.44 -24.17 -7.58
C SER A 92 -20.28 -25.01 -7.05
N ASP A 93 -20.04 -26.18 -7.67
CA ASP A 93 -18.98 -27.09 -7.23
C ASP A 93 -17.62 -26.55 -7.65
N ALA A 94 -17.49 -26.09 -8.90
CA ALA A 94 -16.29 -25.44 -9.38
C ALA A 94 -15.97 -24.12 -8.65
N TYR A 95 -17.00 -23.30 -8.38
CA TYR A 95 -16.85 -22.08 -7.60
C TYR A 95 -16.38 -22.38 -6.16
N SER A 96 -17.01 -23.34 -5.49
CA SER A 96 -16.63 -23.72 -4.12
C SER A 96 -15.20 -24.25 -4.06
N ALA A 97 -14.77 -25.04 -5.04
CA ALA A 97 -13.41 -25.54 -5.10
C ALA A 97 -12.38 -24.41 -5.28
N ALA A 98 -12.67 -23.41 -6.12
CA ALA A 98 -11.81 -22.25 -6.31
C ALA A 98 -11.77 -21.36 -5.04
N TYR A 99 -12.91 -21.16 -4.38
CA TYR A 99 -13.00 -20.42 -3.14
C TYR A 99 -12.21 -21.11 -2.01
N ASP A 100 -12.31 -22.43 -1.90
CA ASP A 100 -11.57 -23.19 -0.91
C ASP A 100 -10.05 -23.11 -1.14
N ALA A 101 -9.59 -23.16 -2.39
CA ALA A 101 -8.18 -23.00 -2.76
C ALA A 101 -7.66 -21.60 -2.40
N TRP A 102 -8.41 -20.54 -2.74
CA TRP A 102 -8.09 -19.18 -2.33
C TRP A 102 -8.03 -19.03 -0.80
N TRP A 103 -9.00 -19.63 -0.10
CA TRP A 103 -9.06 -19.56 1.36
C TRP A 103 -7.93 -20.31 2.06
N GLU A 104 -7.48 -21.43 1.48
CA GLU A 104 -6.30 -22.16 1.97
C GLU A 104 -5.04 -21.32 1.82
N ASP A 105 -4.86 -20.62 0.68
CA ASP A 105 -3.74 -19.72 0.45
C ASP A 105 -3.75 -18.54 1.45
N MET A 106 -4.91 -17.93 1.67
CA MET A 106 -5.07 -16.88 2.66
C MET A 106 -4.75 -17.32 4.09
N ARG A 107 -5.09 -18.55 4.46
CA ARG A 107 -4.77 -19.13 5.78
C ARG A 107 -3.31 -19.55 5.93
N ALA A 108 -2.64 -19.88 4.84
CA ALA A 108 -1.23 -20.22 4.84
C ALA A 108 -0.34 -19.00 5.12
N LYS A 109 -0.89 -17.78 4.99
CA LYS A 109 -0.17 -16.56 5.33
C LYS A 109 0.26 -16.59 6.80
N PRO A 110 1.48 -16.11 7.07
CA PRO A 110 1.97 -15.99 8.43
C PRO A 110 1.06 -15.06 9.24
N ASP A 111 0.77 -15.46 10.47
CA ASP A 111 0.02 -14.62 11.42
C ASP A 111 0.85 -13.38 11.79
N ALA A 112 0.39 -12.20 11.41
CA ALA A 112 1.04 -10.92 11.69
C ALA A 112 1.29 -10.66 13.18
N SER A 113 0.55 -11.31 14.09
CA SER A 113 0.70 -11.12 15.53
C SER A 113 2.07 -11.53 16.05
N GLY A 114 2.73 -12.51 15.41
CA GLY A 114 4.08 -12.96 15.77
C GLY A 114 5.18 -11.96 15.36
N TYR A 115 4.96 -11.20 14.28
CA TYR A 115 5.95 -10.28 13.73
C TYR A 115 5.92 -8.90 14.37
N ALA A 116 4.81 -8.53 14.99
CA ALA A 116 4.66 -7.27 15.72
C ALA A 116 5.39 -7.26 17.08
N ASN A 117 5.88 -8.40 17.55
CA ASN A 117 6.59 -8.50 18.82
C ASN A 117 7.84 -7.60 18.84
N GLY A 118 7.90 -6.70 19.81
CA GLY A 118 8.97 -5.72 19.97
C GLY A 118 8.73 -4.39 19.24
N LEU A 119 7.76 -4.30 18.32
CA LEU A 119 7.45 -3.06 17.61
C LEU A 119 6.52 -2.09 18.36
N GLU A 120 5.83 -2.55 19.39
CA GLU A 120 4.86 -1.76 20.16
C GLU A 120 5.48 -0.47 20.71
N GLY A 121 6.70 -0.57 21.23
CA GLY A 121 7.44 0.58 21.77
C GLY A 121 7.77 1.61 20.70
N TYR A 122 8.26 1.15 19.55
CA TYR A 122 8.55 2.01 18.41
C TYR A 122 7.26 2.66 17.86
N PHE A 123 6.21 1.89 17.61
CA PHE A 123 4.96 2.42 17.06
C PHE A 123 4.30 3.42 18.00
N THR A 124 4.27 3.13 19.29
CA THR A 124 3.70 4.03 20.31
C THR A 124 4.48 5.33 20.41
N SER A 125 5.81 5.26 20.53
CA SER A 125 6.66 6.42 20.69
C SER A 125 6.72 7.30 19.45
N SER A 126 6.88 6.71 18.26
CA SER A 126 6.93 7.44 16.99
C SER A 126 5.59 8.10 16.67
N THR A 127 4.48 7.42 16.89
CA THR A 127 3.14 7.99 16.71
C THR A 127 2.88 9.13 17.68
N ALA A 128 3.19 8.96 18.97
CA ALA A 128 3.03 10.00 19.98
C ALA A 128 3.87 11.24 19.66
N GLN A 129 5.12 11.05 19.25
CA GLN A 129 6.02 12.14 18.87
C GLN A 129 5.49 12.88 17.64
N PHE A 130 5.06 12.16 16.59
CA PHE A 130 4.52 12.76 15.37
C PHE A 130 3.25 13.56 15.66
N LEU A 131 2.30 12.98 16.37
CA LEU A 131 1.02 13.63 16.71
C LEU A 131 1.20 14.83 17.63
N SER A 132 2.18 14.82 18.53
CA SER A 132 2.46 15.97 19.39
C SER A 132 2.89 17.22 18.63
N GLY A 133 3.45 17.07 17.44
CA GLY A 133 3.83 18.17 16.54
C GLY A 133 2.73 18.66 15.61
N ALA A 134 1.61 17.94 15.51
CA ALA A 134 0.57 18.22 14.51
C ALA A 134 -0.30 19.45 14.81
N GLY A 135 -0.35 19.91 16.05
CA GLY A 135 -1.18 21.05 16.45
C GLY A 135 -2.68 20.78 16.22
N SER A 136 -3.34 21.66 15.44
CA SER A 136 -4.77 21.55 15.09
C SER A 136 -4.99 21.07 13.64
N GLU A 137 -3.96 20.66 12.94
CA GLU A 137 -4.05 20.25 11.54
C GLU A 137 -4.40 18.76 11.43
N ASN A 138 -5.05 18.40 10.34
CA ASN A 138 -5.25 17.00 10.00
C ASN A 138 -3.95 16.43 9.43
N VAL A 139 -3.41 15.42 10.10
CA VAL A 139 -2.18 14.74 9.70
C VAL A 139 -2.42 13.25 9.54
N ALA A 140 -1.69 12.62 8.62
CA ALA A 140 -1.64 11.19 8.45
C ALA A 140 -0.22 10.69 8.72
N PHE A 141 -0.09 9.63 9.50
CA PHE A 141 1.18 9.01 9.83
C PHE A 141 1.05 7.49 9.80
N SER A 142 1.96 6.83 9.09
CA SER A 142 2.08 5.38 9.08
C SER A 142 3.39 4.97 9.73
N PRO A 143 3.39 4.53 10.98
CA PRO A 143 4.59 4.09 11.67
C PRO A 143 5.23 2.87 10.99
N LEU A 144 4.42 1.99 10.35
CA LEU A 144 4.93 0.85 9.60
C LEU A 144 5.74 1.28 8.37
N ASN A 145 5.24 2.23 7.58
CA ASN A 145 5.97 2.72 6.40
C ASN A 145 7.29 3.38 6.80
N VAL A 146 7.30 4.14 7.90
CA VAL A 146 8.54 4.74 8.42
C VAL A 146 9.50 3.68 8.95
N TYR A 147 8.98 2.65 9.63
CA TYR A 147 9.77 1.49 10.05
C TYR A 147 10.46 0.82 8.86
N MET A 148 9.71 0.50 7.80
CA MET A 148 10.25 -0.14 6.60
C MET A 148 11.30 0.74 5.91
N ALA A 149 11.07 2.05 5.82
CA ALA A 149 12.03 2.99 5.24
C ALA A 149 13.34 3.06 6.05
N LEU A 150 13.25 3.08 7.38
CA LEU A 150 14.42 3.06 8.25
C LEU A 150 15.14 1.71 8.22
N ALA A 151 14.42 0.60 8.10
CA ALA A 151 15.00 -0.72 7.95
C ALA A 151 15.81 -0.83 6.64
N MET A 152 15.28 -0.32 5.52
CA MET A 152 16.05 -0.21 4.27
C MET A 152 17.25 0.72 4.40
N LEU A 153 17.11 1.83 5.13
CA LEU A 153 18.25 2.73 5.39
C LEU A 153 19.37 2.05 6.19
N ALA A 154 19.03 1.14 7.12
CA ALA A 154 20.01 0.35 7.85
C ALA A 154 20.84 -0.56 6.93
N GLU A 155 20.24 -1.10 5.85
CA GLU A 155 21.00 -1.87 4.83
C GLU A 155 21.96 -0.99 4.04
N LEU A 156 21.61 0.28 3.81
CA LEU A 156 22.40 1.26 3.04
C LEU A 156 23.50 1.93 3.86
N THR A 157 23.56 1.66 5.17
CA THR A 157 24.53 2.27 6.10
C THR A 157 25.39 1.21 6.77
N ASP A 158 26.46 1.64 7.43
CA ASP A 158 27.31 0.79 8.27
C ASP A 158 27.74 1.49 9.56
N GLY A 159 28.56 0.81 10.35
CA GLY A 159 29.16 1.35 11.56
C GLY A 159 28.17 1.97 12.53
N GLU A 160 28.49 3.17 13.01
CA GLU A 160 27.71 3.86 14.04
C GLU A 160 26.30 4.26 13.54
N SER A 161 26.17 4.67 12.29
CA SER A 161 24.87 5.03 11.71
C SER A 161 23.91 3.85 11.69
N ARG A 162 24.37 2.68 11.26
CA ARG A 162 23.57 1.44 11.33
C ARG A 162 23.21 1.10 12.77
N ALA A 163 24.18 1.18 13.70
CA ALA A 163 23.91 0.87 15.10
C ALA A 163 22.84 1.78 15.73
N GLN A 164 22.82 3.07 15.38
CA GLN A 164 21.79 4.00 15.84
C GLN A 164 20.39 3.63 15.29
N ILE A 165 20.30 3.25 14.01
CA ILE A 165 19.04 2.83 13.40
C ILE A 165 18.54 1.52 14.04
N LEU A 166 19.42 0.53 14.20
CA LEU A 166 19.05 -0.74 14.86
C LEU A 166 18.52 -0.48 16.28
N SER A 167 19.21 0.37 17.05
CA SER A 167 18.76 0.76 18.40
C SER A 167 17.41 1.46 18.40
N LEU A 168 17.16 2.36 17.43
CA LEU A 168 15.88 3.05 17.27
C LEU A 168 14.74 2.10 16.97
N LEU A 169 15.00 1.10 16.11
CA LEU A 169 14.02 0.10 15.68
C LEU A 169 13.90 -1.08 16.65
N GLY A 170 14.72 -1.12 17.71
CA GLY A 170 14.71 -2.16 18.72
C GLY A 170 15.21 -3.52 18.21
N SER A 171 16.11 -3.52 17.22
CA SER A 171 16.67 -4.74 16.64
C SER A 171 18.12 -4.97 17.09
N ASP A 172 18.46 -6.23 17.37
CA ASP A 172 19.79 -6.61 17.85
C ASP A 172 20.83 -6.75 16.71
N SER A 173 20.38 -6.97 15.47
CA SER A 173 21.24 -7.13 14.30
C SER A 173 20.54 -6.75 13.00
N ILE A 174 21.33 -6.54 11.94
CA ILE A 174 20.76 -6.27 10.61
C ILE A 174 20.00 -7.49 10.06
N GLU A 175 20.45 -8.71 10.36
CA GLU A 175 19.78 -9.94 9.95
C GLU A 175 18.42 -10.09 10.62
N ALA A 176 18.34 -9.80 11.93
CA ALA A 176 17.07 -9.83 12.68
C ALA A 176 16.10 -8.76 12.16
N LEU A 177 16.59 -7.54 11.88
CA LEU A 177 15.81 -6.46 11.31
C LEU A 177 15.27 -6.83 9.92
N ARG A 178 16.13 -7.40 9.06
CA ARG A 178 15.77 -7.85 7.72
C ARG A 178 14.67 -8.91 7.77
N GLN A 179 14.83 -9.92 8.62
CA GLN A 179 13.82 -10.96 8.79
C GLN A 179 12.48 -10.37 9.25
N GLN A 180 12.50 -9.51 10.28
CA GLN A 180 11.28 -8.88 10.79
C GLN A 180 10.60 -8.00 9.73
N ALA A 181 11.35 -7.23 8.95
CA ALA A 181 10.81 -6.43 7.87
C ALA A 181 10.18 -7.28 6.76
N ASN A 182 10.85 -8.39 6.39
CA ASN A 182 10.32 -9.34 5.42
C ASN A 182 9.01 -9.97 5.90
N ASP A 183 8.97 -10.42 7.15
CA ASP A 183 7.77 -11.03 7.74
C ASP A 183 6.60 -10.04 7.81
N LEU A 184 6.86 -8.79 8.23
CA LEU A 184 5.85 -7.73 8.26
C LEU A 184 5.30 -7.40 6.86
N TRP A 185 6.17 -7.37 5.86
CA TRP A 185 5.76 -7.13 4.48
C TRP A 185 4.85 -8.27 4.00
N ASN A 186 5.29 -9.52 4.15
CA ASN A 186 4.52 -10.70 3.74
C ASN A 186 3.18 -10.82 4.47
N ALA A 187 3.14 -10.50 5.77
CA ALA A 187 1.89 -10.49 6.54
C ALA A 187 0.90 -9.40 6.08
N SER A 188 1.40 -8.30 5.53
CA SER A 188 0.61 -7.16 5.06
C SER A 188 0.21 -7.27 3.59
N TYR A 189 0.91 -8.11 2.82
CA TYR A 189 0.71 -8.23 1.39
C TYR A 189 -0.56 -8.99 1.04
N VAL A 190 -1.39 -8.40 0.21
CA VAL A 190 -2.54 -9.04 -0.45
C VAL A 190 -2.60 -8.51 -1.87
N ASP A 191 -2.75 -9.39 -2.85
CA ASP A 191 -3.07 -9.08 -4.25
C ASP A 191 -3.81 -10.28 -4.85
N ASP A 192 -5.07 -10.40 -4.50
CA ASP A 192 -5.92 -11.55 -4.83
C ASP A 192 -6.97 -11.27 -5.91
N GLY A 193 -6.84 -10.13 -6.60
CA GLY A 193 -7.78 -9.70 -7.63
C GLY A 193 -9.03 -8.98 -7.09
N ALA A 194 -9.47 -9.29 -5.87
CA ALA A 194 -10.57 -8.60 -5.20
C ALA A 194 -10.06 -7.50 -4.24
N THR A 195 -8.90 -7.74 -3.63
CA THR A 195 -8.24 -6.83 -2.69
C THR A 195 -6.77 -6.66 -3.07
N ALA A 196 -6.27 -5.43 -2.99
CA ALA A 196 -4.85 -5.15 -3.08
C ALA A 196 -4.38 -4.38 -1.85
N SER A 197 -3.39 -4.92 -1.14
CA SER A 197 -2.69 -4.29 -0.02
C SER A 197 -1.19 -4.51 -0.19
N ILE A 198 -0.49 -3.49 -0.66
CA ILE A 198 0.93 -3.60 -1.03
C ILE A 198 1.72 -2.50 -0.33
N LEU A 199 2.70 -2.87 0.48
CA LEU A 199 3.71 -1.95 1.01
C LEU A 199 4.77 -1.68 -0.07
N ALA A 200 4.39 -0.94 -1.11
CA ALA A 200 5.29 -0.63 -2.21
C ALA A 200 6.35 0.39 -1.75
N SER A 201 7.62 0.04 -1.95
CA SER A 201 8.76 0.86 -1.59
C SER A 201 9.76 0.95 -2.73
N SER A 202 10.48 2.06 -2.82
CA SER A 202 11.59 2.21 -3.78
C SER A 202 12.72 3.07 -3.22
N VAL A 203 13.93 2.79 -3.69
CA VAL A 203 15.13 3.58 -3.41
C VAL A 203 15.60 4.22 -4.71
N TRP A 204 15.84 5.53 -4.66
CA TRP A 204 16.33 6.28 -5.80
C TRP A 204 17.70 6.84 -5.48
N LEU A 205 18.67 6.48 -6.31
CA LEU A 205 20.07 6.94 -6.19
C LEU A 205 20.36 7.97 -7.27
N ASN A 206 21.13 9.01 -6.90
CA ASN A 206 21.67 9.93 -7.91
C ASN A 206 22.64 9.16 -8.82
N GLU A 207 22.68 9.51 -10.09
CA GLU A 207 23.54 8.88 -11.11
C GLU A 207 25.04 8.88 -10.75
N ASN A 208 25.48 9.81 -9.89
CA ASN A 208 26.86 9.95 -9.45
C ASN A 208 27.19 9.15 -8.16
N VAL A 209 26.22 8.44 -7.60
CA VAL A 209 26.40 7.63 -6.38
C VAL A 209 26.76 6.20 -6.76
N SER A 210 27.85 5.70 -6.22
CA SER A 210 28.21 4.29 -6.32
C SER A 210 27.37 3.46 -5.32
N PHE A 211 26.96 2.29 -5.72
CA PHE A 211 26.19 1.36 -4.89
C PHE A 211 26.80 -0.04 -4.90
N ASN A 212 26.41 -0.85 -3.92
CA ASN A 212 26.72 -2.27 -3.90
C ASN A 212 25.50 -3.04 -4.45
N GLN A 213 25.72 -3.85 -5.49
CA GLN A 213 24.66 -4.63 -6.12
C GLN A 213 24.01 -5.60 -5.14
N ASP A 214 24.78 -6.30 -4.30
CA ASP A 214 24.27 -7.23 -3.30
C ASP A 214 23.31 -6.55 -2.31
N THR A 215 23.57 -5.27 -1.98
CA THR A 215 22.66 -4.48 -1.13
C THR A 215 21.35 -4.17 -1.87
N MET A 216 21.41 -3.78 -3.14
CA MET A 216 20.22 -3.51 -3.94
C MET A 216 19.36 -4.78 -4.10
N ASP A 217 20.00 -5.92 -4.35
CA ASP A 217 19.33 -7.22 -4.44
C ASP A 217 18.72 -7.65 -3.09
N THR A 218 19.41 -7.32 -1.98
CA THR A 218 18.84 -7.53 -0.63
C THR A 218 17.57 -6.71 -0.42
N LEU A 219 17.53 -5.44 -0.87
CA LEU A 219 16.34 -4.61 -0.80
C LEU A 219 15.20 -5.18 -1.63
N ALA A 220 15.48 -5.65 -2.84
CA ALA A 220 14.47 -6.25 -3.69
C ALA A 220 13.89 -7.56 -3.12
N GLN A 221 14.76 -8.44 -2.60
CA GLN A 221 14.37 -9.78 -2.16
C GLN A 221 13.77 -9.83 -0.76
N ASN A 222 14.18 -8.95 0.15
CA ASN A 222 13.79 -9.02 1.56
C ASN A 222 12.85 -7.90 2.00
N TYR A 223 12.88 -6.77 1.31
CA TYR A 223 12.01 -5.62 1.60
C TYR A 223 10.98 -5.36 0.49
N TYR A 224 11.05 -6.15 -0.58
CA TYR A 224 10.23 -5.96 -1.78
C TYR A 224 10.28 -4.52 -2.30
N ALA A 225 11.48 -3.93 -2.26
CA ALA A 225 11.74 -2.56 -2.65
C ALA A 225 12.60 -2.51 -3.91
N SER A 226 12.10 -1.91 -4.97
CA SER A 226 12.85 -1.70 -6.21
C SER A 226 13.86 -0.56 -6.06
N SER A 227 15.00 -0.67 -6.69
CA SER A 227 16.06 0.33 -6.67
C SER A 227 16.31 0.90 -8.05
N TYR A 228 16.46 2.22 -8.12
CA TYR A 228 16.63 2.96 -9.36
C TYR A 228 17.77 3.95 -9.25
N GLN A 229 18.40 4.27 -10.39
CA GLN A 229 19.41 5.31 -10.47
C GLN A 229 19.11 6.28 -11.61
N GLY A 230 19.23 7.58 -11.35
CA GLY A 230 18.97 8.60 -12.35
C GLY A 230 19.42 9.98 -11.93
N ALA A 231 19.35 10.94 -12.86
CA ALA A 231 19.62 12.33 -12.56
C ALA A 231 18.57 12.87 -11.57
N MET A 232 19.04 13.33 -10.41
CA MET A 232 18.20 14.05 -9.45
C MET A 232 18.50 15.54 -9.60
N GLY A 233 17.50 16.31 -10.05
CA GLY A 233 17.60 17.75 -10.24
C GLY A 233 17.68 18.56 -8.94
#